data_68a3776c9b74fff87ff9440db0239be1
#
_entry.id   68a3776c9b74fff87ff9440db0239be1
#
_cell.length_a   1.000
_cell.length_b   1.000
_cell.length_c   1.000
_cell.angle_alpha   90.00
_cell.angle_beta   90.00
_cell.angle_gamma   90.00
#
_symmetry.space_group_name_H-M   'P 1'
#
loop_
_entity.id
_entity.type
_entity.pdbx_description
1 polymer ?
#
loop_
_entity_poly.entity_id
_entity_poly.type
_entity_poly.pdbx_seq_one_letter_code
_entity_poly.pdbx_strand_id
1 'polypeptide(L)'
;MNEELLQEIKSTLPWLVVAALAVGGYYGVKNYLENRRIESSGALVSAYTTDDFEGAVQKFGSTDAGGALKLRLAKKYYDDGRYEEAVEIYDALAKDAPEGYADIPAVGKAECLEAQGKYVEALAAYEAFAEANPKSFLALTAKLGAARAVALGGDKEKALAKLAELKESVKDDAMAKARVESVEDTVKRYQAPVAKTAAEPAPTAE
;
A
#
# COMPACT_ATOMS: atom_id res chain seq x y z
N MET A 1 47.45 8.54 -51.98
CA MET A 1 46.92 8.40 -50.62
C MET A 1 48.06 7.71 -49.86
N ASN A 2 48.71 8.39 -48.88
CA ASN A 2 49.89 7.93 -48.21
C ASN A 2 49.67 6.63 -47.45
N GLU A 3 50.54 5.65 -47.51
CA GLU A 3 50.45 4.39 -46.79
C GLU A 3 50.34 4.58 -45.26
N GLU A 4 50.99 5.61 -44.71
CA GLU A 4 50.89 6.02 -43.31
C GLU A 4 49.49 6.38 -42.93
N LEU A 5 48.76 7.14 -43.75
CA LEU A 5 47.37 7.54 -43.51
C LEU A 5 46.41 6.34 -43.52
N LEU A 6 46.68 5.34 -44.39
CA LEU A 6 45.93 4.10 -44.43
C LEU A 6 46.19 3.21 -43.20
N GLN A 7 47.38 3.21 -42.66
CA GLN A 7 47.72 2.49 -41.44
C GLN A 7 47.08 3.14 -40.21
N GLU A 8 47.08 4.47 -40.14
CA GLU A 8 46.43 5.24 -39.08
C GLU A 8 44.89 5.02 -39.06
N ILE A 9 44.24 5.06 -40.23
CA ILE A 9 42.81 4.74 -40.36
C ILE A 9 42.52 3.30 -39.94
N LYS A 10 43.34 2.32 -40.35
CA LYS A 10 43.15 0.93 -39.96
C LYS A 10 43.30 0.70 -38.45
N SER A 11 44.14 1.45 -37.77
CA SER A 11 44.35 1.34 -36.32
C SER A 11 43.26 2.04 -35.51
N THR A 12 42.68 3.16 -36.00
CA THR A 12 41.69 3.96 -35.30
C THR A 12 40.25 3.53 -35.59
N LEU A 13 39.99 3.00 -36.80
CA LEU A 13 38.64 2.60 -37.23
C LEU A 13 37.93 1.62 -36.25
N PRO A 14 38.58 0.56 -35.74
CA PRO A 14 37.94 -0.35 -34.79
C PRO A 14 37.50 0.36 -33.52
N TRP A 15 38.30 1.28 -33.00
CA TRP A 15 37.96 2.04 -31.80
C TRP A 15 36.82 3.03 -32.02
N LEU A 16 36.74 3.65 -33.20
CA LEU A 16 35.63 4.51 -33.60
C LEU A 16 34.30 3.71 -33.69
N VAL A 17 34.36 2.50 -34.23
CA VAL A 17 33.19 1.60 -34.30
C VAL A 17 32.75 1.21 -32.88
N VAL A 18 33.69 0.84 -32.01
CA VAL A 18 33.37 0.52 -30.60
C VAL A 18 32.77 1.74 -29.89
N ALA A 19 33.34 2.92 -30.08
CA ALA A 19 32.79 4.16 -29.50
C ALA A 19 31.39 4.47 -30.03
N ALA A 20 31.16 4.32 -31.33
CA ALA A 20 29.83 4.53 -31.94
C ALA A 20 28.77 3.54 -31.39
N LEU A 21 29.15 2.26 -31.22
CA LEU A 21 28.29 1.24 -30.65
C LEU A 21 27.98 1.54 -29.15
N ALA A 22 28.99 1.98 -28.39
CA ALA A 22 28.82 2.36 -27.00
C ALA A 22 27.88 3.56 -26.85
N VAL A 23 28.05 4.59 -27.67
CA VAL A 23 27.19 5.78 -27.69
C VAL A 23 25.78 5.39 -28.16
N GLY A 24 25.65 4.64 -29.25
CA GLY A 24 24.34 4.16 -29.73
C GLY A 24 23.62 3.28 -28.71
N GLY A 25 24.37 2.38 -28.06
CA GLY A 25 23.84 1.56 -26.97
C GLY A 25 23.36 2.40 -25.77
N TYR A 26 24.15 3.38 -25.34
CA TYR A 26 23.80 4.29 -24.27
C TYR A 26 22.50 5.06 -24.57
N TYR A 27 22.42 5.67 -25.76
CA TYR A 27 21.20 6.40 -26.13
C TYR A 27 20.00 5.48 -26.34
N GLY A 28 20.20 4.27 -26.86
CA GLY A 28 19.17 3.26 -27.00
C GLY A 28 18.59 2.85 -25.65
N VAL A 29 19.45 2.53 -24.67
CA VAL A 29 19.03 2.18 -23.30
C VAL A 29 18.36 3.37 -22.62
N LYS A 30 18.94 4.57 -22.72
CA LYS A 30 18.36 5.79 -22.14
C LYS A 30 16.94 6.04 -22.67
N ASN A 31 16.76 6.00 -23.99
CA ASN A 31 15.45 6.22 -24.63
C ASN A 31 14.44 5.13 -24.24
N TYR A 32 14.89 3.87 -24.15
CA TYR A 32 14.06 2.77 -23.69
C TYR A 32 13.56 2.97 -22.24
N LEU A 33 14.46 3.36 -21.33
CA LEU A 33 14.10 3.62 -19.93
C LEU A 33 13.16 4.81 -19.79
N GLU A 34 13.41 5.89 -20.56
CA GLU A 34 12.53 7.07 -20.58
C GLU A 34 11.12 6.72 -21.07
N ASN A 35 11.00 5.98 -22.16
CA ASN A 35 9.72 5.53 -22.69
C ASN A 35 9.00 4.63 -21.68
N ARG A 36 9.69 3.69 -21.03
CA ARG A 36 9.10 2.86 -19.98
C ARG A 36 8.60 3.68 -18.79
N ARG A 37 9.32 4.74 -18.42
CA ARG A 37 8.91 5.66 -17.35
C ARG A 37 7.64 6.40 -17.72
N ILE A 38 7.54 6.92 -18.94
CA ILE A 38 6.34 7.61 -19.45
C ILE A 38 5.15 6.65 -19.50
N GLU A 39 5.32 5.45 -20.06
CA GLU A 39 4.27 4.44 -20.15
C GLU A 39 3.78 4.00 -18.76
N SER A 40 4.69 3.77 -17.81
CA SER A 40 4.33 3.37 -16.45
C SER A 40 3.57 4.45 -15.68
N SER A 41 3.96 5.71 -15.88
CA SER A 41 3.23 6.86 -15.32
C SER A 41 1.84 7.01 -15.97
N GLY A 42 1.76 6.76 -17.28
CA GLY A 42 0.48 6.73 -18.01
C GLY A 42 -0.44 5.63 -17.50
N ALA A 43 0.09 4.43 -17.27
CA ALA A 43 -0.68 3.31 -16.70
C ALA A 43 -1.24 3.63 -15.31
N LEU A 44 -0.47 4.36 -14.48
CA LEU A 44 -0.94 4.79 -13.15
C LEU A 44 -2.18 5.69 -13.21
N VAL A 45 -2.33 6.46 -14.28
CA VAL A 45 -3.46 7.39 -14.48
C VAL A 45 -4.63 6.72 -15.19
N SER A 46 -4.37 5.79 -16.11
CA SER A 46 -5.39 5.19 -17.00
C SER A 46 -6.00 3.90 -16.46
N ALA A 47 -5.39 3.24 -15.46
CA ALA A 47 -5.95 2.03 -14.88
C ALA A 47 -7.14 2.35 -13.94
N TYR A 48 -8.24 1.65 -14.10
CA TYR A 48 -9.45 1.80 -13.30
C TYR A 48 -9.95 0.48 -12.70
N THR A 49 -9.79 -0.62 -13.41
CA THR A 49 -10.22 -1.95 -12.97
C THR A 49 -9.08 -2.71 -12.30
N THR A 50 -9.41 -3.78 -11.59
CA THR A 50 -8.41 -4.68 -11.01
C THR A 50 -7.53 -5.27 -12.09
N ASP A 51 -8.11 -5.74 -13.20
CA ASP A 51 -7.38 -6.32 -14.34
C ASP A 51 -6.41 -5.31 -14.97
N ASP A 52 -6.83 -4.02 -15.09
CA ASP A 52 -5.93 -2.96 -15.57
C ASP A 52 -4.71 -2.80 -14.66
N PHE A 53 -4.92 -2.79 -13.33
CA PHE A 53 -3.83 -2.69 -12.37
C PHE A 53 -2.95 -3.93 -12.33
N GLU A 54 -3.53 -5.14 -12.43
CA GLU A 54 -2.76 -6.39 -12.54
C GLU A 54 -1.86 -6.37 -13.77
N GLY A 55 -2.41 -6.02 -14.95
CA GLY A 55 -1.64 -5.87 -16.18
C GLY A 55 -0.55 -4.79 -16.08
N ALA A 56 -0.86 -3.65 -15.46
CA ALA A 56 0.11 -2.58 -15.24
C ALA A 56 1.25 -3.01 -14.30
N VAL A 57 0.94 -3.71 -13.21
CA VAL A 57 1.94 -4.23 -12.26
C VAL A 57 2.80 -5.30 -12.92
N GLN A 58 2.21 -6.20 -13.72
CA GLN A 58 2.97 -7.20 -14.47
C GLN A 58 3.97 -6.54 -15.44
N LYS A 59 3.55 -5.50 -16.15
CA LYS A 59 4.38 -4.82 -17.15
C LYS A 59 5.39 -3.86 -16.53
N PHE A 60 5.01 -3.14 -15.48
CA PHE A 60 5.75 -1.99 -14.95
C PHE A 60 6.14 -2.09 -13.46
N GLY A 61 5.87 -3.21 -12.81
CA GLY A 61 6.10 -3.38 -11.37
C GLY A 61 7.55 -3.22 -10.89
N SER A 62 8.51 -3.26 -11.81
CA SER A 62 9.95 -3.02 -11.55
C SER A 62 10.40 -1.60 -11.94
N THR A 63 9.52 -0.72 -12.36
CA THR A 63 9.83 0.69 -12.69
C THR A 63 9.65 1.58 -11.46
N ASP A 64 10.07 2.85 -11.57
CA ASP A 64 9.88 3.86 -10.51
C ASP A 64 8.41 4.01 -10.11
N ALA A 65 7.46 3.84 -11.04
CA ALA A 65 6.03 3.84 -10.76
C ALA A 65 5.50 2.51 -10.19
N GLY A 66 6.31 1.45 -10.18
CA GLY A 66 5.89 0.11 -9.81
C GLY A 66 5.37 0.00 -8.38
N GLY A 67 6.00 0.70 -7.42
CA GLY A 67 5.54 0.76 -6.04
C GLY A 67 4.14 1.38 -5.92
N ALA A 68 3.91 2.50 -6.62
CA ALA A 68 2.60 3.17 -6.63
C ALA A 68 1.51 2.32 -7.33
N LEU A 69 1.86 1.63 -8.41
CA LEU A 69 0.95 0.69 -9.09
C LEU A 69 0.55 -0.47 -8.17
N LYS A 70 1.51 -1.07 -7.46
CA LYS A 70 1.26 -2.12 -6.48
C LYS A 70 0.37 -1.65 -5.33
N LEU A 71 0.61 -0.44 -4.80
CA LEU A 71 -0.25 0.13 -3.76
C LEU A 71 -1.69 0.33 -4.22
N ARG A 72 -1.89 0.81 -5.45
CA ARG A 72 -3.23 0.94 -6.04
C ARG A 72 -3.89 -0.41 -6.29
N LEU A 73 -3.14 -1.40 -6.74
CA LEU A 73 -3.64 -2.76 -6.90
C LEU A 73 -4.07 -3.36 -5.55
N ALA A 74 -3.25 -3.23 -4.50
CA ALA A 74 -3.60 -3.69 -3.17
C ALA A 74 -4.88 -3.02 -2.64
N LYS A 75 -5.01 -1.70 -2.84
CA LYS A 75 -6.23 -0.98 -2.49
C LYS A 75 -7.43 -1.46 -3.29
N LYS A 76 -7.25 -1.76 -4.57
CA LYS A 76 -8.33 -2.27 -5.43
C LYS A 76 -8.77 -3.66 -4.99
N TYR A 77 -7.83 -4.56 -4.67
CA TYR A 77 -8.16 -5.86 -4.07
C TYR A 77 -8.93 -5.70 -2.77
N TYR A 78 -8.51 -4.76 -1.90
CA TYR A 78 -9.25 -4.47 -0.67
C TYR A 78 -10.69 -4.03 -0.95
N ASP A 79 -10.89 -3.11 -1.91
CA ASP A 79 -12.22 -2.59 -2.27
C ASP A 79 -13.11 -3.67 -2.92
N ASP A 80 -12.52 -4.64 -3.59
CA ASP A 80 -13.20 -5.79 -4.18
C ASP A 80 -13.44 -6.94 -3.16
N GLY A 81 -13.00 -6.77 -1.89
CA GLY A 81 -13.12 -7.78 -0.84
C GLY A 81 -12.09 -8.91 -0.91
N ARG A 82 -11.09 -8.77 -1.77
CA ARG A 82 -9.99 -9.72 -1.99
C ARG A 82 -8.84 -9.42 -1.03
N TYR A 83 -9.10 -9.61 0.26
CA TYR A 83 -8.19 -9.15 1.32
C TYR A 83 -6.87 -9.94 1.37
N GLU A 84 -6.90 -11.23 1.05
CA GLU A 84 -5.72 -12.09 1.01
C GLU A 84 -4.73 -11.60 -0.05
N GLU A 85 -5.23 -11.33 -1.26
CA GLU A 85 -4.40 -10.82 -2.36
C GLU A 85 -3.87 -9.40 -2.06
N ALA A 86 -4.67 -8.57 -1.39
CA ALA A 86 -4.20 -7.26 -0.92
C ALA A 86 -3.03 -7.41 0.07
N VAL A 87 -3.12 -8.33 1.02
CA VAL A 87 -2.06 -8.63 1.99
C VAL A 87 -0.79 -9.11 1.31
N GLU A 88 -0.88 -10.00 0.30
CA GLU A 88 0.29 -10.46 -0.46
C GLU A 88 1.04 -9.30 -1.12
N ILE A 89 0.32 -8.35 -1.71
CA ILE A 89 0.94 -7.15 -2.30
C ILE A 89 1.57 -6.26 -1.21
N TYR A 90 0.89 -6.05 -0.07
CA TYR A 90 1.46 -5.29 1.03
C TYR A 90 2.71 -5.96 1.62
N ASP A 91 2.74 -7.29 1.75
CA ASP A 91 3.92 -8.03 2.20
C ASP A 91 5.09 -7.93 1.23
N ALA A 92 4.83 -7.94 -0.07
CA ALA A 92 5.86 -7.71 -1.07
C ALA A 92 6.40 -6.27 -1.00
N LEU A 93 5.52 -5.28 -0.83
CA LEU A 93 5.91 -3.88 -0.71
C LEU A 93 6.69 -3.58 0.57
N ALA A 94 6.35 -4.22 1.70
CA ALA A 94 7.06 -4.01 2.97
C ALA A 94 8.55 -4.38 2.90
N LYS A 95 8.94 -5.25 1.96
CA LYS A 95 10.34 -5.66 1.75
C LYS A 95 11.14 -4.66 0.92
N ASP A 96 10.48 -4.02 -0.05
CA ASP A 96 11.13 -3.18 -1.08
C ASP A 96 10.38 -1.84 -1.27
N ALA A 97 9.74 -1.32 -0.21
CA ALA A 97 8.99 -0.07 -0.32
C ALA A 97 9.91 1.10 -0.70
N PRO A 98 9.54 1.91 -1.69
CA PRO A 98 10.23 3.16 -1.96
C PRO A 98 10.22 4.06 -0.73
N GLU A 99 11.23 4.91 -0.60
CA GLU A 99 11.31 5.91 0.48
C GLU A 99 10.01 6.76 0.52
N GLY A 100 9.43 6.91 1.69
CA GLY A 100 8.14 7.61 1.89
C GLY A 100 6.88 6.74 1.77
N TYR A 101 6.99 5.49 1.32
CA TYR A 101 5.85 4.57 1.21
C TYR A 101 5.94 3.38 2.18
N ALA A 102 7.02 3.26 2.96
CA ALA A 102 7.27 2.11 3.83
C ALA A 102 6.17 1.88 4.91
N ASP A 103 5.51 2.95 5.33
CA ASP A 103 4.48 2.89 6.37
C ASP A 103 3.12 2.37 5.86
N ILE A 104 2.82 2.57 4.57
CA ILE A 104 1.51 2.25 3.98
C ILE A 104 1.19 0.75 4.02
N PRO A 105 2.12 -0.16 3.66
CA PRO A 105 1.86 -1.59 3.72
C PRO A 105 1.45 -2.11 5.09
N ALA A 106 2.09 -1.61 6.15
CA ALA A 106 1.80 -2.06 7.51
C ALA A 106 0.37 -1.71 7.95
N VAL A 107 -0.06 -0.47 7.68
CA VAL A 107 -1.42 -0.02 8.00
C VAL A 107 -2.44 -0.71 7.07
N GLY A 108 -2.14 -0.84 5.78
CA GLY A 108 -3.01 -1.54 4.82
C GLY A 108 -3.26 -3.01 5.19
N LYS A 109 -2.24 -3.72 5.70
CA LYS A 109 -2.42 -5.09 6.25
C LYS A 109 -3.36 -5.10 7.45
N ALA A 110 -3.20 -4.16 8.38
CA ALA A 110 -4.07 -4.07 9.54
C ALA A 110 -5.53 -3.79 9.13
N GLU A 111 -5.75 -2.96 8.11
CA GLU A 111 -7.08 -2.73 7.51
C GLU A 111 -7.66 -4.00 6.89
N CYS A 112 -6.85 -4.80 6.19
CA CYS A 112 -7.29 -6.09 5.66
C CYS A 112 -7.69 -7.08 6.76
N LEU A 113 -6.92 -7.17 7.85
CA LEU A 113 -7.26 -7.99 9.02
C LEU A 113 -8.59 -7.55 9.66
N GLU A 114 -8.79 -6.24 9.81
CA GLU A 114 -10.04 -5.68 10.32
C GLU A 114 -11.23 -6.05 9.43
N ALA A 115 -11.09 -5.89 8.11
CA ALA A 115 -12.12 -6.22 7.13
C ALA A 115 -12.45 -7.72 7.09
N GLN A 116 -11.49 -8.59 7.40
CA GLN A 116 -11.67 -10.04 7.57
C GLN A 116 -12.34 -10.41 8.90
N GLY A 117 -12.63 -9.45 9.79
CA GLY A 117 -13.17 -9.71 11.12
C GLY A 117 -12.13 -10.20 12.14
N LYS A 118 -10.85 -10.18 11.81
CA LYS A 118 -9.73 -10.55 12.69
C LYS A 118 -9.33 -9.38 13.59
N TYR A 119 -10.28 -8.93 14.41
CA TYR A 119 -10.16 -7.67 15.16
C TYR A 119 -9.01 -7.65 16.18
N VAL A 120 -8.73 -8.78 16.82
CA VAL A 120 -7.61 -8.90 17.78
C VAL A 120 -6.26 -8.72 17.08
N GLU A 121 -6.10 -9.37 15.91
CA GLU A 121 -4.89 -9.28 15.10
C GLU A 121 -4.74 -7.88 14.49
N ALA A 122 -5.83 -7.30 14.00
CA ALA A 122 -5.85 -5.93 13.49
C ALA A 122 -5.46 -4.91 14.56
N LEU A 123 -6.02 -5.02 15.78
CA LEU A 123 -5.66 -4.19 16.92
C LEU A 123 -4.16 -4.24 17.20
N ALA A 124 -3.61 -5.45 17.33
CA ALA A 124 -2.18 -5.64 17.59
C ALA A 124 -1.30 -5.03 16.50
N ALA A 125 -1.68 -5.18 15.22
CA ALA A 125 -0.95 -4.62 14.09
C ALA A 125 -0.98 -3.09 14.07
N TYR A 126 -2.14 -2.48 14.33
CA TYR A 126 -2.27 -1.03 14.42
C TYR A 126 -1.46 -0.44 15.59
N GLU A 127 -1.53 -1.05 16.78
CA GLU A 127 -0.79 -0.60 17.97
C GLU A 127 0.71 -0.70 17.73
N ALA A 128 1.19 -1.85 17.26
CA ALA A 128 2.61 -2.05 16.94
C ALA A 128 3.13 -1.00 15.94
N PHE A 129 2.35 -0.69 14.90
CA PHE A 129 2.73 0.34 13.94
C PHE A 129 2.78 1.73 14.58
N ALA A 130 1.76 2.11 15.35
CA ALA A 130 1.67 3.44 15.97
C ALA A 130 2.77 3.67 17.02
N GLU A 131 3.19 2.63 17.74
CA GLU A 131 4.28 2.67 18.70
C GLU A 131 5.64 2.77 18.01
N ALA A 132 5.87 1.98 16.98
CA ALA A 132 7.13 1.98 16.23
C ALA A 132 7.32 3.28 15.41
N ASN A 133 6.23 3.90 14.94
CA ASN A 133 6.24 5.02 14.00
C ASN A 133 5.42 6.22 14.50
N PRO A 134 5.70 6.78 15.69
CA PRO A 134 4.86 7.84 16.30
C PRO A 134 4.84 9.16 15.52
N LYS A 135 5.83 9.36 14.65
CA LYS A 135 5.94 10.56 13.78
C LYS A 135 5.43 10.34 12.36
N SER A 136 4.99 9.13 12.03
CA SER A 136 4.42 8.83 10.73
C SER A 136 3.12 9.62 10.52
N PHE A 137 2.88 10.04 9.29
CA PHE A 137 1.59 10.63 8.89
C PHE A 137 0.42 9.64 9.04
N LEU A 138 0.70 8.33 9.12
CA LEU A 138 -0.28 7.27 9.37
C LEU A 138 -0.46 6.93 10.86
N ALA A 139 0.32 7.50 11.78
CA ALA A 139 0.24 7.18 13.20
C ALA A 139 -1.17 7.44 13.76
N LEU A 140 -1.79 8.56 13.42
CA LEU A 140 -3.17 8.86 13.81
C LEU A 140 -4.16 7.87 13.18
N THR A 141 -3.99 7.52 11.91
CA THR A 141 -4.83 6.53 11.21
C THR A 141 -4.76 5.17 11.89
N ALA A 142 -3.57 4.72 12.27
CA ALA A 142 -3.39 3.46 13.00
C ALA A 142 -4.05 3.50 14.39
N LYS A 143 -3.89 4.59 15.15
CA LYS A 143 -4.56 4.74 16.46
C LYS A 143 -6.09 4.73 16.33
N LEU A 144 -6.63 5.35 15.31
CA LEU A 144 -8.07 5.31 15.01
C LEU A 144 -8.53 3.92 14.59
N GLY A 145 -7.73 3.21 13.77
CA GLY A 145 -7.96 1.82 13.39
C GLY A 145 -7.96 0.90 14.62
N ALA A 146 -7.00 1.07 15.53
CA ALA A 146 -6.94 0.32 16.79
C ALA A 146 -8.22 0.50 17.63
N ALA A 147 -8.69 1.73 17.79
CA ALA A 147 -9.94 1.99 18.50
C ALA A 147 -11.16 1.36 17.81
N ARG A 148 -11.23 1.43 16.48
CA ARG A 148 -12.28 0.81 15.68
C ARG A 148 -12.25 -0.72 15.80
N ALA A 149 -11.07 -1.34 15.74
CA ALA A 149 -10.90 -2.79 15.89
C ALA A 149 -11.37 -3.27 17.28
N VAL A 150 -11.11 -2.49 18.35
CA VAL A 150 -11.65 -2.77 19.70
C VAL A 150 -13.18 -2.74 19.72
N ALA A 151 -13.78 -1.73 19.10
CA ALA A 151 -15.24 -1.61 19.04
C ALA A 151 -15.89 -2.75 18.26
N LEU A 152 -15.31 -3.11 17.11
CA LEU A 152 -15.77 -4.20 16.25
C LEU A 152 -15.59 -5.56 16.94
N GLY A 153 -14.56 -5.70 17.77
CA GLY A 153 -14.32 -6.86 18.64
C GLY A 153 -15.28 -6.97 19.82
N GLY A 154 -16.19 -6.00 20.00
CA GLY A 154 -17.27 -6.03 21.00
C GLY A 154 -17.03 -5.18 22.24
N ASP A 155 -15.86 -4.56 22.42
CA ASP A 155 -15.56 -3.72 23.57
C ASP A 155 -15.69 -2.22 23.24
N LYS A 156 -16.95 -1.80 23.11
CA LYS A 156 -17.30 -0.42 22.79
C LYS A 156 -16.83 0.59 23.83
N GLU A 157 -16.87 0.23 25.10
CA GLU A 157 -16.47 1.12 26.20
C GLU A 157 -14.97 1.39 26.14
N LYS A 158 -14.17 0.35 25.97
CA LYS A 158 -12.71 0.49 25.81
C LYS A 158 -12.35 1.28 24.55
N ALA A 159 -13.08 1.09 23.46
CA ALA A 159 -12.87 1.86 22.24
C ALA A 159 -13.12 3.36 22.46
N LEU A 160 -14.22 3.73 23.13
CA LEU A 160 -14.54 5.11 23.46
C LEU A 160 -13.53 5.74 24.42
N ALA A 161 -13.01 4.97 25.39
CA ALA A 161 -11.94 5.43 26.28
C ALA A 161 -10.66 5.75 25.49
N LYS A 162 -10.22 4.85 24.58
CA LYS A 162 -9.09 5.10 23.69
C LYS A 162 -9.28 6.36 22.83
N LEU A 163 -10.48 6.57 22.29
CA LEU A 163 -10.79 7.76 21.49
C LEU A 163 -10.79 9.05 22.31
N ALA A 164 -11.25 9.00 23.56
CA ALA A 164 -11.22 10.15 24.47
C ALA A 164 -9.76 10.56 24.79
N GLU A 165 -8.88 9.61 25.10
CA GLU A 165 -7.45 9.87 25.30
C GLU A 165 -6.80 10.44 24.03
N LEU A 166 -7.11 9.86 22.87
CA LEU A 166 -6.59 10.32 21.60
C LEU A 166 -7.06 11.74 21.28
N LYS A 167 -8.32 12.06 21.53
CA LYS A 167 -8.91 13.40 21.34
C LYS A 167 -8.20 14.46 22.18
N GLU A 168 -7.87 14.15 23.44
CA GLU A 168 -7.11 15.07 24.29
C GLU A 168 -5.68 15.26 23.77
N SER A 169 -5.04 14.19 23.27
CA SER A 169 -3.68 14.26 22.70
C SER A 169 -3.57 15.11 21.45
N VAL A 170 -4.66 15.30 20.71
CA VAL A 170 -4.73 16.08 19.45
C VAL A 170 -5.60 17.34 19.58
N LYS A 171 -5.86 17.82 20.79
CA LYS A 171 -6.79 18.96 21.05
C LYS A 171 -6.42 20.24 20.30
N ASP A 172 -5.12 20.45 20.07
CA ASP A 172 -4.59 21.64 19.41
C ASP A 172 -4.56 21.51 17.87
N ASP A 173 -4.84 20.31 17.33
CA ASP A 173 -4.98 20.03 15.91
C ASP A 173 -6.47 19.81 15.55
N ALA A 174 -7.09 20.84 14.99
CA ALA A 174 -8.52 20.84 14.66
C ALA A 174 -8.87 19.72 13.63
N MET A 175 -7.99 19.42 12.67
CA MET A 175 -8.24 18.38 11.68
C MET A 175 -8.11 16.98 12.29
N ALA A 176 -7.07 16.76 13.08
CA ALA A 176 -6.90 15.49 13.80
C ALA A 176 -8.07 15.25 14.77
N LYS A 177 -8.48 16.28 15.53
CA LYS A 177 -9.63 16.23 16.43
C LYS A 177 -10.93 15.86 15.71
N ALA A 178 -11.20 16.50 14.56
CA ALA A 178 -12.40 16.19 13.76
C ALA A 178 -12.40 14.73 13.26
N ARG A 179 -11.24 14.17 12.90
CA ARG A 179 -11.11 12.76 12.54
C ARG A 179 -11.41 11.83 13.72
N VAL A 180 -10.92 12.16 14.93
CA VAL A 180 -11.22 11.39 16.15
C VAL A 180 -12.72 11.43 16.45
N GLU A 181 -13.35 12.59 16.40
CA GLU A 181 -14.79 12.78 16.64
C GLU A 181 -15.63 11.98 15.62
N SER A 182 -15.23 11.96 14.36
CA SER A 182 -15.92 11.16 13.33
C SER A 182 -15.89 9.66 13.64
N VAL A 183 -14.76 9.13 14.10
CA VAL A 183 -14.65 7.71 14.50
C VAL A 183 -15.43 7.47 15.82
N GLU A 184 -15.35 8.39 16.77
CA GLU A 184 -16.12 8.33 18.03
C GLU A 184 -17.63 8.22 17.77
N ASP A 185 -18.16 9.03 16.85
CA ASP A 185 -19.57 8.98 16.47
C ASP A 185 -19.93 7.67 15.75
N THR A 186 -19.01 7.14 14.96
CA THR A 186 -19.20 5.83 14.31
C THR A 186 -19.26 4.72 15.36
N VAL A 187 -18.33 4.71 16.32
CA VAL A 187 -18.30 3.73 17.41
C VAL A 187 -19.55 3.85 18.29
N LYS A 188 -20.01 5.07 18.61
CA LYS A 188 -21.25 5.28 19.40
C LYS A 188 -22.48 4.67 18.73
N ARG A 189 -22.58 4.80 17.40
CA ARG A 189 -23.68 4.26 16.59
C ARG A 189 -23.56 2.77 16.31
N TYR A 190 -22.34 2.20 16.44
CA TYR A 190 -22.12 0.78 16.17
C TYR A 190 -22.90 -0.08 17.16
N GLN A 191 -23.72 -0.99 16.64
CA GLN A 191 -24.38 -2.06 17.39
C GLN A 191 -23.74 -3.37 16.93
N ALA A 192 -23.10 -4.08 17.85
CA ALA A 192 -22.58 -5.40 17.55
C ALA A 192 -23.71 -6.30 17.02
N PRO A 193 -23.48 -7.10 15.97
CA PRO A 193 -24.47 -8.09 15.55
C PRO A 193 -24.86 -8.94 16.74
N VAL A 194 -26.17 -9.00 17.05
CA VAL A 194 -26.68 -9.89 18.08
C VAL A 194 -26.24 -11.30 17.70
N ALA A 195 -25.39 -11.92 18.54
CA ALA A 195 -25.02 -13.31 18.33
C ALA A 195 -26.32 -14.11 18.15
N LYS A 196 -26.50 -14.73 16.99
CA LYS A 196 -27.61 -15.68 16.80
C LYS A 196 -27.44 -16.72 17.89
N THR A 197 -28.29 -16.61 18.93
CA THR A 197 -28.41 -17.66 19.94
C THR A 197 -28.48 -19.00 19.23
N ALA A 198 -27.58 -19.89 19.64
CA ALA A 198 -27.50 -21.25 19.10
C ALA A 198 -28.90 -21.80 18.90
N ALA A 199 -29.14 -22.34 17.72
CA ALA A 199 -30.43 -22.91 17.32
C ALA A 199 -31.03 -23.73 18.49
N GLU A 200 -32.24 -23.39 18.86
CA GLU A 200 -33.08 -24.18 19.74
C GLU A 200 -33.07 -25.64 19.23
N PRO A 201 -32.75 -26.64 20.07
CA PRO A 201 -32.74 -28.01 19.64
C PRO A 201 -34.13 -28.38 19.09
N ALA A 202 -34.16 -28.99 17.90
CA ALA A 202 -35.41 -29.43 17.30
C ALA A 202 -36.21 -30.28 18.28
N PRO A 203 -37.56 -30.09 18.35
CA PRO A 203 -38.40 -30.92 19.23
C PRO A 203 -38.26 -32.39 18.85
N THR A 204 -37.85 -33.19 19.82
CA THR A 204 -37.85 -34.68 19.69
C THR A 204 -39.30 -35.13 19.46
N ALA A 205 -39.52 -35.68 18.26
CA ALA A 205 -40.81 -36.37 17.98
C ALA A 205 -40.87 -37.64 18.83
N GLU A 206 -41.93 -37.71 19.66
CA GLU A 206 -42.41 -38.95 20.26
C GLU A 206 -43.21 -39.79 19.23
#